data_b1b72a049b4f48c3a1da49620bdf656f
#
_entry.id   b1b72a049b4f48c3a1da49620bdf656f
#
_cell.length_a   1.000
_cell.length_b   1.000
_cell.length_c   1.000
_cell.angle_alpha   90.00
_cell.angle_beta   90.00
_cell.angle_gamma   90.00
#
_symmetry.space_group_name_H-M   'P 1'
#
loop_
_entity.id
_entity.type
_entity.pdbx_description
1 polymer ?
#
loop_
_entity_poly.entity_id
_entity_poly.type
_entity_poly.pdbx_seq_one_letter_code
_entity_poly.pdbx_strand_id
1 'polypeptide(L)'
;KGIKTGSLPDQDVINFVSTATRDGYTYLLVCLGAPYRSPDTQEIYQYNLAFKDTERLYNWAFDTFSVKTLMKRGTKVAGVNVRMSWDEDYVDLLADESFARLVPKNATEDDIEPRVEIYNAVEKPIRGQKGKTEQFIDAPIEKGQEVGVVHLYFQGEEIGKVPLVASKTIERSQALYYIEQIKSFFNTFIFKFVLTLVIILIVLYTALMIVRNHNRRRYQNRRRRPPQQRPRPRK
;
A
#
# COMPACT_ATOMS: atom_id res chain seq x y z
N LYS A 1 -31.25 -29.64 10.16
CA LYS A 1 -31.12 -31.03 9.73
C LYS A 1 -30.08 -31.73 10.58
N GLY A 2 -30.42 -32.87 11.20
CA GLY A 2 -29.47 -33.73 11.90
C GLY A 2 -28.51 -34.40 10.92
N ILE A 3 -27.22 -34.45 11.26
CA ILE A 3 -26.20 -35.11 10.46
C ILE A 3 -25.76 -36.41 11.12
N LYS A 4 -25.38 -36.34 12.41
CA LYS A 4 -24.85 -37.48 13.14
C LYS A 4 -25.18 -37.36 14.64
N THR A 5 -25.60 -38.46 15.21
CA THR A 5 -25.69 -38.66 16.68
C THR A 5 -24.65 -39.67 17.11
N GLY A 6 -24.20 -39.59 18.33
CA GLY A 6 -23.34 -40.59 18.97
C GLY A 6 -23.57 -40.57 20.47
N SER A 7 -23.67 -41.75 21.08
CA SER A 7 -23.72 -41.90 22.51
C SER A 7 -22.51 -42.71 22.97
N LEU A 8 -21.94 -42.34 24.11
CA LEU A 8 -20.89 -43.05 24.79
C LEU A 8 -21.43 -43.48 26.17
N PRO A 9 -22.07 -44.67 26.26
CA PRO A 9 -22.74 -45.11 27.50
C PRO A 9 -21.79 -45.18 28.69
N ASP A 10 -20.55 -45.59 28.47
CA ASP A 10 -19.52 -45.68 29.50
C ASP A 10 -19.10 -44.32 30.10
N GLN A 11 -19.40 -43.24 29.40
CA GLN A 11 -19.09 -41.85 29.82
C GLN A 11 -20.33 -41.05 30.13
N ASP A 12 -21.53 -41.62 30.02
CA ASP A 12 -22.84 -40.97 30.21
C ASP A 12 -23.02 -39.71 29.38
N VAL A 13 -22.50 -39.68 28.13
CA VAL A 13 -22.56 -38.51 27.24
C VAL A 13 -23.18 -38.83 25.89
N ILE A 14 -23.78 -37.78 25.33
CA ILE A 14 -24.36 -37.77 23.98
C ILE A 14 -23.67 -36.69 23.15
N ASN A 15 -23.36 -37.03 21.87
CA ASN A 15 -22.82 -36.12 20.91
C ASN A 15 -23.83 -35.92 19.75
N PHE A 16 -23.90 -34.72 19.23
CA PHE A 16 -24.81 -34.38 18.13
C PHE A 16 -24.19 -33.39 17.15
N VAL A 17 -24.27 -33.70 15.88
CA VAL A 17 -23.86 -32.81 14.79
C VAL A 17 -25.06 -32.51 13.91
N SER A 18 -25.29 -31.26 13.62
CA SER A 18 -26.43 -30.83 12.82
C SER A 18 -26.15 -29.54 12.06
N THR A 19 -27.05 -29.25 11.11
CA THR A 19 -27.08 -27.95 10.40
C THR A 19 -28.45 -27.32 10.53
N ALA A 20 -28.49 -26.00 10.57
CA ALA A 20 -29.70 -25.22 10.46
C ALA A 20 -29.49 -24.07 9.47
N THR A 21 -30.48 -23.85 8.59
CA THR A 21 -30.48 -22.80 7.59
C THR A 21 -31.59 -21.80 7.87
N ARG A 22 -31.27 -20.50 7.86
CA ARG A 22 -32.21 -19.39 7.93
C ARG A 22 -31.67 -18.22 7.08
N ASP A 23 -32.52 -17.51 6.39
CA ASP A 23 -32.18 -16.30 5.62
C ASP A 23 -31.03 -16.51 4.61
N GLY A 24 -30.95 -17.71 4.00
CA GLY A 24 -29.99 -18.02 2.95
C GLY A 24 -28.61 -18.47 3.41
N TYR A 25 -28.34 -18.55 4.71
CA TYR A 25 -27.06 -19.06 5.23
C TYR A 25 -27.27 -20.17 6.26
N THR A 26 -26.25 -21.01 6.42
CA THR A 26 -26.31 -22.25 7.18
C THR A 26 -25.25 -22.27 8.27
N TYR A 27 -25.66 -22.53 9.49
CA TYR A 27 -24.73 -22.87 10.56
C TYR A 27 -24.56 -24.39 10.68
N LEU A 28 -23.34 -24.82 10.94
CA LEU A 28 -22.99 -26.16 11.40
C LEU A 28 -22.74 -26.09 12.92
N LEU A 29 -23.39 -26.95 13.68
CA LEU A 29 -23.19 -27.04 15.11
C LEU A 29 -22.73 -28.44 15.48
N VAL A 30 -21.71 -28.49 16.33
CA VAL A 30 -21.16 -29.72 16.90
C VAL A 30 -21.32 -29.62 18.41
N CYS A 31 -22.22 -30.41 19.00
CA CYS A 31 -22.43 -30.55 20.43
C CYS A 31 -21.75 -31.82 20.90
N LEU A 32 -20.76 -31.71 21.77
CA LEU A 32 -20.02 -32.85 22.32
C LEU A 32 -20.16 -32.93 23.84
N GLY A 33 -20.28 -34.13 24.37
CA GLY A 33 -20.24 -34.37 25.79
C GLY A 33 -21.50 -33.93 26.57
N ALA A 34 -22.65 -33.79 25.90
CA ALA A 34 -23.89 -33.46 26.60
C ALA A 34 -24.28 -34.65 27.51
N PRO A 35 -24.51 -34.42 28.84
CA PRO A 35 -24.85 -35.50 29.72
C PRO A 35 -26.25 -36.04 29.43
N TYR A 36 -26.41 -37.35 29.50
CA TYR A 36 -27.74 -37.94 29.40
C TYR A 36 -28.30 -38.36 30.76
N ARG A 37 -27.45 -38.37 31.83
CA ARG A 37 -27.87 -38.55 33.23
C ARG A 37 -27.57 -37.33 34.06
N SER A 38 -28.38 -37.09 35.05
CA SER A 38 -28.10 -36.09 36.09
C SER A 38 -26.85 -36.51 36.87
N PRO A 39 -25.86 -35.62 37.06
CA PRO A 39 -24.70 -35.95 37.86
C PRO A 39 -25.04 -36.12 39.35
N ASP A 40 -26.12 -35.49 39.81
CA ASP A 40 -26.53 -35.50 41.21
C ASP A 40 -27.42 -36.70 41.56
N THR A 41 -28.43 -37.01 40.73
CA THR A 41 -29.45 -38.05 40.99
C THR A 41 -29.20 -39.34 40.26
N GLN A 42 -28.30 -39.34 39.26
CA GLN A 42 -28.04 -40.46 38.35
C GLN A 42 -29.26 -40.87 37.50
N GLU A 43 -30.31 -40.10 37.52
CA GLU A 43 -31.51 -40.33 36.72
C GLU A 43 -31.28 -39.90 35.26
N ILE A 44 -31.86 -40.67 34.33
CA ILE A 44 -31.83 -40.33 32.88
C ILE A 44 -32.72 -39.11 32.68
N TYR A 45 -32.19 -38.12 31.97
CA TYR A 45 -32.98 -36.95 31.56
C TYR A 45 -34.13 -37.36 30.64
N GLN A 46 -35.31 -36.79 30.84
CA GLN A 46 -36.52 -37.09 30.05
C GLN A 46 -36.38 -36.59 28.58
N TYR A 47 -35.37 -35.76 28.31
CA TYR A 47 -35.12 -35.19 26.98
C TYR A 47 -33.61 -35.16 26.72
N ASN A 48 -33.25 -35.19 25.41
CA ASN A 48 -31.89 -35.13 24.99
C ASN A 48 -31.34 -33.68 25.14
N LEU A 49 -30.40 -33.50 26.07
CA LEU A 49 -29.80 -32.18 26.33
C LEU A 49 -29.01 -31.66 25.13
N ALA A 50 -28.35 -32.53 24.35
CA ALA A 50 -27.63 -32.12 23.14
C ALA A 50 -28.58 -31.46 22.12
N PHE A 51 -29.81 -31.94 21.96
CA PHE A 51 -30.80 -31.33 21.07
C PHE A 51 -31.28 -29.99 21.62
N LYS A 52 -31.53 -29.89 22.93
CA LYS A 52 -31.97 -28.66 23.55
C LYS A 52 -30.94 -27.56 23.52
N ASP A 53 -29.68 -27.91 23.76
CA ASP A 53 -28.58 -26.94 23.65
C ASP A 53 -28.35 -26.53 22.18
N THR A 54 -28.46 -27.46 21.22
CA THR A 54 -28.40 -27.20 19.81
C THR A 54 -29.48 -26.18 19.38
N GLU A 55 -30.73 -26.36 19.80
CA GLU A 55 -31.82 -25.44 19.49
C GLU A 55 -31.54 -24.03 20.06
N ARG A 56 -31.10 -23.96 21.32
CA ARG A 56 -30.75 -22.67 21.97
C ARG A 56 -29.63 -21.96 21.22
N LEU A 57 -28.58 -22.68 20.88
CA LEU A 57 -27.42 -22.11 20.17
C LEU A 57 -27.79 -21.65 18.77
N TYR A 58 -28.61 -22.38 18.02
CA TYR A 58 -29.10 -21.90 16.72
C TYR A 58 -29.96 -20.65 16.87
N ASN A 59 -30.88 -20.60 17.80
CA ASN A 59 -31.70 -19.43 18.04
C ASN A 59 -30.82 -18.22 18.40
N TRP A 60 -29.87 -18.40 19.33
CA TRP A 60 -28.91 -17.36 19.67
C TRP A 60 -28.11 -16.91 18.46
N ALA A 61 -27.54 -17.82 17.66
CA ALA A 61 -26.71 -17.49 16.51
C ALA A 61 -27.51 -16.73 15.45
N PHE A 62 -28.71 -17.20 15.09
CA PHE A 62 -29.58 -16.55 14.13
C PHE A 62 -30.16 -15.22 14.63
N ASP A 63 -30.33 -15.04 15.92
CA ASP A 63 -30.82 -13.78 16.49
C ASP A 63 -29.73 -12.75 16.69
N THR A 64 -28.48 -13.20 16.89
CA THR A 64 -27.33 -12.32 17.14
C THR A 64 -26.62 -11.89 15.85
N PHE A 65 -26.46 -12.78 14.88
CA PHE A 65 -25.66 -12.56 13.68
C PHE A 65 -26.50 -12.54 12.41
N SER A 66 -26.01 -11.80 11.40
CA SER A 66 -26.55 -11.81 10.05
C SER A 66 -25.44 -11.54 9.03
N VAL A 67 -25.61 -12.04 7.80
CA VAL A 67 -24.75 -11.67 6.69
C VAL A 67 -25.15 -10.28 6.21
N LYS A 68 -24.20 -9.34 6.27
CA LYS A 68 -24.38 -7.97 5.79
C LYS A 68 -23.41 -7.68 4.66
N THR A 69 -23.86 -6.94 3.65
CA THR A 69 -22.97 -6.35 2.66
C THR A 69 -22.34 -5.11 3.28
N LEU A 70 -21.03 -5.19 3.56
CA LEU A 70 -20.26 -4.15 4.23
C LEU A 70 -19.61 -3.20 3.23
N MET A 71 -19.44 -3.63 1.97
CA MET A 71 -18.99 -2.81 0.86
C MET A 71 -19.69 -3.24 -0.41
N LYS A 72 -20.12 -2.29 -1.21
CA LYS A 72 -20.76 -2.56 -2.52
C LYS A 72 -19.75 -2.32 -3.63
N ARG A 73 -19.83 -3.12 -4.69
CA ARG A 73 -19.08 -2.87 -5.92
C ARG A 73 -19.33 -1.46 -6.43
N GLY A 74 -18.27 -0.75 -6.86
CA GLY A 74 -18.36 0.61 -7.36
C GLY A 74 -18.40 1.69 -6.27
N THR A 75 -18.40 1.33 -4.98
CA THR A 75 -18.27 2.31 -3.91
C THR A 75 -16.89 2.98 -3.98
N LYS A 76 -16.88 4.31 -3.95
CA LYS A 76 -15.64 5.08 -3.82
C LYS A 76 -15.06 4.86 -2.42
N VAL A 77 -13.85 4.32 -2.35
CA VAL A 77 -13.16 4.01 -1.09
C VAL A 77 -12.11 5.07 -0.78
N ALA A 78 -11.33 5.46 -1.77
CA ALA A 78 -10.24 6.42 -1.64
C ALA A 78 -10.04 7.19 -2.93
N GLY A 79 -9.02 8.01 -2.96
CA GLY A 79 -8.51 8.61 -4.16
C GLY A 79 -7.02 8.82 -4.05
N VAL A 80 -6.34 8.87 -5.18
CA VAL A 80 -4.91 9.02 -5.26
C VAL A 80 -4.52 10.03 -6.31
N ASN A 81 -3.45 10.77 -6.04
CA ASN A 81 -2.90 11.71 -7.00
C ASN A 81 -2.16 10.99 -8.12
N VAL A 82 -2.30 11.49 -9.33
CA VAL A 82 -1.69 10.94 -10.53
C VAL A 82 -0.62 11.89 -11.07
N ARG A 83 0.53 11.33 -11.43
CA ARG A 83 1.62 12.07 -12.05
C ARG A 83 1.72 11.72 -13.53
N MET A 84 2.46 12.53 -14.29
CA MET A 84 2.73 12.35 -15.72
C MET A 84 1.49 12.44 -16.61
N SER A 85 0.42 13.09 -16.14
CA SER A 85 -0.72 13.50 -16.94
C SER A 85 -0.85 15.03 -16.92
N TRP A 86 -1.40 15.61 -18.02
CA TRP A 86 -1.71 17.04 -18.12
C TRP A 86 -3.18 17.33 -17.78
N ASP A 87 -4.05 16.38 -18.10
CA ASP A 87 -5.48 16.62 -18.05
C ASP A 87 -6.08 16.28 -16.68
N GLU A 88 -5.47 15.34 -15.98
CA GLU A 88 -5.99 14.80 -14.75
C GLU A 88 -4.86 14.50 -13.75
N ASP A 89 -4.96 15.08 -12.59
CA ASP A 89 -4.00 14.92 -11.49
C ASP A 89 -4.50 14.03 -10.34
N TYR A 90 -5.73 13.47 -10.49
CA TYR A 90 -6.39 12.71 -9.45
C TYR A 90 -7.32 11.63 -10.03
N VAL A 91 -7.38 10.45 -9.38
CA VAL A 91 -8.29 9.35 -9.70
C VAL A 91 -8.96 8.79 -8.46
N ASP A 92 -10.27 8.56 -8.56
CA ASP A 92 -11.03 7.85 -7.54
C ASP A 92 -10.78 6.35 -7.64
N LEU A 93 -10.64 5.69 -6.50
CA LEU A 93 -10.48 4.26 -6.36
C LEU A 93 -11.81 3.65 -5.92
N LEU A 94 -12.31 2.75 -6.73
CA LEU A 94 -13.61 2.09 -6.54
C LEU A 94 -13.39 0.64 -6.13
N ALA A 95 -14.24 0.13 -5.26
CA ALA A 95 -14.30 -1.30 -4.95
C ALA A 95 -14.69 -2.10 -6.18
N ASP A 96 -13.88 -3.10 -6.59
CA ASP A 96 -14.19 -3.91 -7.77
C ASP A 96 -15.27 -4.97 -7.52
N GLU A 97 -15.42 -5.37 -6.27
CA GLU A 97 -16.43 -6.36 -5.87
C GLU A 97 -17.19 -5.94 -4.62
N SER A 98 -18.34 -6.59 -4.40
CA SER A 98 -19.09 -6.43 -3.16
C SER A 98 -18.55 -7.37 -2.11
N PHE A 99 -18.37 -6.88 -0.89
CA PHE A 99 -17.93 -7.67 0.25
C PHE A 99 -19.06 -7.84 1.25
N ALA A 100 -19.44 -9.09 1.51
CA ALA A 100 -20.44 -9.47 2.49
C ALA A 100 -19.84 -10.42 3.54
N ARG A 101 -20.16 -10.19 4.81
CA ARG A 101 -19.63 -10.97 5.91
C ARG A 101 -20.68 -11.20 7.00
N LEU A 102 -20.55 -12.31 7.71
CA LEU A 102 -21.32 -12.56 8.93
C LEU A 102 -20.81 -11.63 10.03
N VAL A 103 -21.67 -10.77 10.52
CA VAL A 103 -21.37 -9.80 11.58
C VAL A 103 -22.56 -9.73 12.57
N PRO A 104 -22.38 -9.19 13.77
CA PRO A 104 -23.50 -8.92 14.68
C PRO A 104 -24.57 -8.06 14.00
N LYS A 105 -25.83 -8.33 14.29
CA LYS A 105 -26.95 -7.60 13.69
C LYS A 105 -26.96 -6.11 13.97
N ASN A 106 -26.38 -5.69 15.07
CA ASN A 106 -26.23 -4.27 15.43
C ASN A 106 -25.01 -3.60 14.77
N ALA A 107 -24.10 -4.36 14.12
CA ALA A 107 -22.96 -3.78 13.42
C ALA A 107 -23.45 -2.91 12.23
N THR A 108 -22.80 -1.76 12.04
CA THR A 108 -23.05 -0.79 10.96
C THR A 108 -21.86 -0.68 10.04
N GLU A 109 -22.00 0.03 8.92
CA GLU A 109 -20.86 0.32 8.03
C GLU A 109 -19.77 1.16 8.72
N ASP A 110 -20.16 1.99 9.70
CA ASP A 110 -19.26 2.84 10.46
C ASP A 110 -18.35 2.05 11.45
N ASP A 111 -18.72 0.82 11.77
CA ASP A 111 -17.91 -0.07 12.62
C ASP A 111 -16.77 -0.74 11.82
N ILE A 112 -16.71 -0.53 10.50
CA ILE A 112 -15.70 -1.07 9.62
C ILE A 112 -14.62 -0.03 9.37
N GLU A 113 -13.39 -0.35 9.71
CA GLU A 113 -12.23 0.48 9.44
C GLU A 113 -11.57 0.06 8.11
N PRO A 114 -11.71 0.86 7.02
CA PRO A 114 -11.02 0.57 5.78
C PRO A 114 -9.57 1.07 5.86
N ARG A 115 -8.61 0.21 5.51
CA ARG A 115 -7.20 0.58 5.32
C ARG A 115 -6.80 0.30 3.90
N VAL A 116 -6.38 1.35 3.19
CA VAL A 116 -6.06 1.28 1.77
C VAL A 116 -4.57 1.09 1.58
N GLU A 117 -4.22 0.11 0.75
CA GLU A 117 -2.87 -0.12 0.24
C GLU A 117 -2.87 0.10 -1.27
N ILE A 118 -2.05 1.04 -1.76
CA ILE A 118 -1.95 1.38 -3.17
C ILE A 118 -0.67 0.78 -3.73
N TYR A 119 -0.80 0.04 -4.84
CA TYR A 119 0.33 -0.61 -5.50
C TYR A 119 1.21 0.40 -6.22
N ASN A 120 2.52 0.21 -6.13
CA ASN A 120 3.51 1.06 -6.79
C ASN A 120 3.38 2.56 -6.48
N ALA A 121 2.77 2.90 -5.34
CA ALA A 121 2.66 4.29 -4.91
C ALA A 121 4.05 4.89 -4.65
N VAL A 122 4.26 6.10 -5.17
CA VAL A 122 5.44 6.91 -4.87
C VAL A 122 5.09 7.92 -3.79
N GLU A 123 5.74 7.83 -2.64
CA GLU A 123 5.53 8.77 -1.57
C GLU A 123 6.41 10.01 -1.73
N LYS A 124 5.81 11.18 -1.58
CA LYS A 124 6.53 12.45 -1.54
C LYS A 124 6.16 13.22 -0.29
N PRO A 125 7.15 13.85 0.39
CA PRO A 125 6.85 14.70 1.54
C PRO A 125 6.06 15.93 1.11
N ILE A 126 5.01 16.25 1.86
CA ILE A 126 4.20 17.45 1.63
C ILE A 126 5.04 18.68 2.04
N ARG A 127 5.18 19.63 1.11
CA ARG A 127 5.96 20.86 1.34
C ARG A 127 5.34 21.68 2.47
N GLY A 128 6.11 21.88 3.55
CA GLY A 128 5.66 22.66 4.72
C GLY A 128 4.99 21.85 5.84
N GLN A 129 4.78 20.54 5.68
CA GLN A 129 4.23 19.67 6.71
C GLN A 129 5.24 18.55 7.06
N LYS A 130 6.02 18.76 8.14
CA LYS A 130 6.98 17.74 8.60
C LYS A 130 6.26 16.42 8.95
N GLY A 131 6.73 15.31 8.34
CA GLY A 131 6.27 13.95 8.65
C GLY A 131 5.00 13.51 7.92
N LYS A 132 4.41 14.34 7.04
CA LYS A 132 3.31 13.92 6.17
C LYS A 132 3.80 13.65 4.76
N THR A 133 3.43 12.50 4.22
CA THR A 133 3.68 12.09 2.85
C THR A 133 2.37 12.06 2.07
N GLU A 134 2.45 12.32 0.80
CA GLU A 134 1.37 12.20 -0.16
C GLU A 134 1.73 11.09 -1.14
N GLN A 135 0.75 10.23 -1.45
CA GLN A 135 0.94 9.10 -2.35
C GLN A 135 0.52 9.48 -3.77
N PHE A 136 1.32 9.05 -4.73
CA PHE A 136 1.11 9.27 -6.15
C PHE A 136 1.25 7.96 -6.91
N ILE A 137 0.48 7.80 -7.97
CA ILE A 137 0.68 6.77 -8.98
C ILE A 137 1.01 7.43 -10.33
N ASP A 138 1.71 6.71 -11.20
CA ASP A 138 2.13 7.24 -12.48
C ASP A 138 1.15 6.84 -13.59
N ALA A 139 0.76 7.80 -14.44
CA ALA A 139 0.04 7.51 -15.66
C ALA A 139 0.95 6.73 -16.66
N PRO A 140 0.38 5.87 -17.57
CA PRO A 140 -1.04 5.75 -17.86
C PRO A 140 -1.76 4.83 -16.87
N ILE A 141 -3.06 5.06 -16.67
CA ILE A 141 -3.96 4.27 -15.87
C ILE A 141 -5.20 4.00 -16.70
N GLU A 142 -5.65 2.76 -16.77
CA GLU A 142 -6.87 2.41 -17.48
C GLU A 142 -8.06 2.31 -16.52
N LYS A 143 -9.25 2.70 -16.97
CA LYS A 143 -10.48 2.50 -16.22
C LYS A 143 -10.67 1.01 -15.92
N GLY A 144 -10.91 0.66 -14.66
CA GLY A 144 -11.04 -0.72 -14.21
C GLY A 144 -9.71 -1.43 -13.96
N GLN A 145 -8.57 -0.77 -14.16
CA GLN A 145 -7.26 -1.29 -13.77
C GLN A 145 -7.18 -1.39 -12.26
N GLU A 146 -6.73 -2.54 -11.75
CA GLU A 146 -6.44 -2.73 -10.33
C GLU A 146 -5.22 -1.90 -9.93
N VAL A 147 -5.40 -1.04 -8.93
CA VAL A 147 -4.36 -0.11 -8.46
C VAL A 147 -4.06 -0.24 -6.98
N GLY A 148 -4.79 -1.09 -6.27
CA GLY A 148 -4.59 -1.32 -4.86
C GLY A 148 -5.60 -2.28 -4.26
N VAL A 149 -5.60 -2.35 -2.94
CA VAL A 149 -6.51 -3.18 -2.17
C VAL A 149 -6.97 -2.41 -0.92
N VAL A 150 -8.21 -2.59 -0.52
CA VAL A 150 -8.68 -2.14 0.78
C VAL A 150 -8.83 -3.33 1.71
N HIS A 151 -8.18 -3.25 2.86
CA HIS A 151 -8.33 -4.17 3.96
C HIS A 151 -9.43 -3.68 4.89
N LEU A 152 -10.39 -4.52 5.19
CA LEU A 152 -11.54 -4.20 6.03
C LEU A 152 -11.33 -4.79 7.41
N TYR A 153 -11.33 -3.95 8.43
CA TYR A 153 -11.18 -4.34 9.83
C TYR A 153 -12.50 -4.15 10.58
N PHE A 154 -12.83 -5.10 11.43
CA PHE A 154 -13.94 -5.02 12.38
C PHE A 154 -13.42 -5.33 13.78
N GLN A 155 -13.58 -4.42 14.73
CA GLN A 155 -13.05 -4.54 16.09
C GLN A 155 -11.54 -4.85 16.15
N GLY A 156 -10.76 -4.33 15.18
CA GLY A 156 -9.32 -4.52 15.11
C GLY A 156 -8.86 -5.80 14.42
N GLU A 157 -9.77 -6.71 14.04
CA GLU A 157 -9.47 -7.91 13.26
C GLU A 157 -9.75 -7.69 11.77
N GLU A 158 -8.86 -8.17 10.91
CA GLU A 158 -9.07 -8.14 9.46
C GLU A 158 -10.12 -9.17 9.07
N ILE A 159 -11.28 -8.68 8.59
CA ILE A 159 -12.39 -9.52 8.17
C ILE A 159 -12.38 -9.87 6.68
N GLY A 160 -11.59 -9.16 5.89
CA GLY A 160 -11.40 -9.40 4.47
C GLY A 160 -10.76 -8.24 3.75
N LYS A 161 -10.61 -8.42 2.44
CA LYS A 161 -10.02 -7.42 1.55
C LYS A 161 -10.76 -7.37 0.23
N VAL A 162 -10.77 -6.19 -0.40
CA VAL A 162 -11.43 -5.94 -1.68
C VAL A 162 -10.46 -5.22 -2.62
N PRO A 163 -10.28 -5.69 -3.86
CA PRO A 163 -9.49 -5.00 -4.87
C PRO A 163 -10.05 -3.61 -5.18
N LEU A 164 -9.17 -2.65 -5.40
CA LEU A 164 -9.51 -1.29 -5.79
C LEU A 164 -9.11 -1.03 -7.23
N VAL A 165 -10.06 -0.52 -8.01
CA VAL A 165 -9.87 -0.22 -9.43
C VAL A 165 -10.03 1.27 -9.71
N ALA A 166 -9.33 1.73 -10.75
CA ALA A 166 -9.42 3.12 -11.20
C ALA A 166 -10.81 3.43 -11.81
N SER A 167 -11.38 4.57 -11.42
CA SER A 167 -12.72 4.98 -11.89
C SER A 167 -12.73 5.46 -13.34
N LYS A 168 -11.60 5.94 -13.85
CA LYS A 168 -11.46 6.53 -15.19
C LYS A 168 -10.10 6.20 -15.79
N THR A 169 -9.98 6.32 -17.12
CA THR A 169 -8.72 6.24 -17.83
C THR A 169 -8.00 7.59 -17.76
N ILE A 170 -6.71 7.57 -17.47
CA ILE A 170 -5.83 8.74 -17.46
C ILE A 170 -4.64 8.46 -18.38
N GLU A 171 -4.53 9.26 -19.41
CA GLU A 171 -3.44 9.12 -20.40
C GLU A 171 -2.14 9.74 -19.91
N ARG A 172 -1.03 9.16 -20.35
CA ARG A 172 0.29 9.66 -20.03
C ARG A 172 0.67 10.83 -20.95
N SER A 173 1.09 11.94 -20.37
CA SER A 173 1.72 13.01 -21.12
C SER A 173 3.15 12.63 -21.49
N GLN A 174 3.42 12.50 -22.80
CA GLN A 174 4.77 12.21 -23.29
C GLN A 174 5.76 13.31 -22.90
N ALA A 175 5.34 14.57 -22.96
CA ALA A 175 6.19 15.70 -22.60
C ALA A 175 6.65 15.67 -21.13
N LEU A 176 5.72 15.42 -20.19
CA LEU A 176 6.07 15.30 -18.76
C LEU A 176 6.97 14.10 -18.48
N TYR A 177 6.74 12.99 -19.17
CA TYR A 177 7.61 11.82 -19.07
C TYR A 177 9.05 12.11 -19.50
N TYR A 178 9.25 12.78 -20.65
CA TYR A 178 10.59 13.15 -21.07
C TYR A 178 11.25 14.16 -20.14
N ILE A 179 10.50 15.12 -19.59
CA ILE A 179 11.02 16.07 -18.60
C ILE A 179 11.51 15.35 -17.35
N GLU A 180 10.76 14.38 -16.84
CA GLU A 180 11.16 13.61 -15.64
C GLU A 180 12.38 12.72 -15.94
N GLN A 181 12.46 12.10 -17.13
CA GLN A 181 13.65 11.35 -17.56
C GLN A 181 14.89 12.25 -17.65
N ILE A 182 14.73 13.45 -18.21
CA ILE A 182 15.83 14.41 -18.30
C ILE A 182 16.29 14.82 -16.89
N LYS A 183 15.39 15.15 -15.98
CA LYS A 183 15.72 15.47 -14.59
C LYS A 183 16.44 14.30 -13.89
N SER A 184 15.96 13.09 -14.08
CA SER A 184 16.57 11.88 -13.53
C SER A 184 17.99 11.68 -14.05
N PHE A 185 18.20 11.88 -15.36
CA PHE A 185 19.53 11.81 -15.99
C PHE A 185 20.50 12.83 -15.37
N PHE A 186 20.10 14.10 -15.25
CA PHE A 186 20.94 15.15 -14.63
C PHE A 186 21.21 14.90 -13.15
N ASN A 187 20.36 14.16 -12.47
CA ASN A 187 20.54 13.85 -11.06
C ASN A 187 21.39 12.59 -10.81
N THR A 188 21.70 11.83 -11.86
CA THR A 188 22.50 10.60 -11.76
C THR A 188 23.92 10.91 -11.30
N PHE A 189 24.46 10.08 -10.41
CA PHE A 189 25.84 10.22 -9.90
C PHE A 189 26.87 10.29 -11.02
N ILE A 190 26.70 9.47 -12.07
CA ILE A 190 27.59 9.44 -13.25
C ILE A 190 27.63 10.79 -13.95
N PHE A 191 26.47 11.42 -14.18
CA PHE A 191 26.42 12.74 -14.83
C PHE A 191 27.12 13.81 -13.97
N LYS A 192 26.87 13.85 -12.68
CA LYS A 192 27.53 14.78 -11.75
C LYS A 192 29.04 14.58 -11.72
N PHE A 193 29.48 13.34 -11.74
CA PHE A 193 30.92 12.99 -11.77
C PHE A 193 31.59 13.46 -13.07
N VAL A 194 30.99 13.17 -14.22
CA VAL A 194 31.49 13.60 -15.54
C VAL A 194 31.52 15.13 -15.64
N LEU A 195 30.46 15.80 -15.19
CA LEU A 195 30.39 17.27 -15.18
C LEU A 195 31.51 17.87 -14.31
N THR A 196 31.76 17.33 -13.13
CA THR A 196 32.84 17.77 -12.25
C THR A 196 34.20 17.57 -12.90
N LEU A 197 34.43 16.44 -13.55
CA LEU A 197 35.67 16.17 -14.29
C LEU A 197 35.91 17.18 -15.42
N VAL A 198 34.88 17.48 -16.19
CA VAL A 198 34.94 18.48 -17.28
C VAL A 198 35.30 19.87 -16.74
N ILE A 199 34.67 20.28 -15.60
CA ILE A 199 34.97 21.56 -14.97
C ILE A 199 36.45 21.60 -14.53
N ILE A 200 36.96 20.53 -13.92
CA ILE A 200 38.39 20.45 -13.49
C ILE A 200 39.30 20.56 -14.71
N LEU A 201 39.01 19.89 -15.82
CA LEU A 201 39.81 19.98 -17.06
C LEU A 201 39.81 21.41 -17.65
N ILE A 202 38.66 22.10 -17.63
CA ILE A 202 38.57 23.51 -18.09
C ILE A 202 39.44 24.42 -17.19
N VAL A 203 39.38 24.24 -15.85
CA VAL A 203 40.17 25.02 -14.89
C VAL A 203 41.68 24.76 -15.13
N LEU A 204 42.08 23.51 -15.28
CA LEU A 204 43.48 23.14 -15.61
C LEU A 204 43.93 23.74 -16.91
N TYR A 205 43.11 23.65 -17.97
CA TYR A 205 43.43 24.25 -19.29
C TYR A 205 43.61 25.76 -19.19
N THR A 206 42.69 26.47 -18.53
CA THR A 206 42.80 27.93 -18.35
C THR A 206 44.01 28.31 -17.52
N ALA A 207 44.35 27.58 -16.45
CA ALA A 207 45.55 27.80 -15.65
C ALA A 207 46.85 27.62 -16.49
N LEU A 208 46.91 26.54 -17.28
CA LEU A 208 48.04 26.31 -18.20
C LEU A 208 48.19 27.41 -19.22
N MET A 209 47.07 27.91 -19.77
CA MET A 209 47.06 29.01 -20.74
C MET A 209 47.55 30.32 -20.13
N ILE A 210 47.19 30.62 -18.90
CA ILE A 210 47.64 31.80 -18.13
C ILE A 210 49.19 31.71 -17.91
N VAL A 211 49.64 30.55 -17.42
CA VAL A 211 51.11 30.32 -17.19
C VAL A 211 51.87 30.45 -18.48
N ARG A 212 51.38 29.84 -19.57
CA ARG A 212 52.02 29.94 -20.89
C ARG A 212 52.08 31.38 -21.41
N ASN A 213 51.02 32.16 -21.25
CA ASN A 213 50.96 33.54 -21.67
C ASN A 213 51.88 34.44 -20.78
N HIS A 214 51.90 34.19 -19.47
CA HIS A 214 52.84 34.88 -18.57
C HIS A 214 54.32 34.63 -18.92
N ASN A 215 54.67 33.37 -19.20
CA ASN A 215 56.04 33.00 -19.61
C ASN A 215 56.40 33.63 -20.97
N ARG A 216 55.49 33.69 -21.93
CA ARG A 216 55.67 34.35 -23.22
C ARG A 216 55.99 35.84 -23.08
N ARG A 217 55.27 36.55 -22.16
CA ARG A 217 55.52 37.97 -21.86
C ARG A 217 56.89 38.17 -21.18
N ARG A 218 57.33 37.27 -20.27
CA ARG A 218 58.65 37.30 -19.65
C ARG A 218 59.79 37.13 -20.69
N TYR A 219 59.64 36.26 -21.67
CA TYR A 219 60.63 36.06 -22.75
C TYR A 219 60.72 37.27 -23.67
N GLN A 220 59.63 37.90 -24.01
CA GLN A 220 59.62 39.11 -24.83
C GLN A 220 60.25 40.30 -24.10
N ASN A 221 60.05 40.48 -22.81
CA ASN A 221 60.65 41.55 -22.01
C ASN A 221 62.14 41.35 -21.83
N ARG A 222 62.67 40.10 -21.75
CA ARG A 222 64.11 39.86 -21.72
C ARG A 222 64.79 40.21 -23.02
N ARG A 223 64.21 40.07 -24.18
CA ARG A 223 64.77 40.45 -25.49
C ARG A 223 64.76 41.98 -25.72
N ARG A 224 64.01 42.74 -24.97
CA ARG A 224 63.96 44.21 -25.10
C ARG A 224 64.88 44.97 -24.17
N ARG A 225 65.73 44.30 -23.37
CA ARG A 225 66.76 45.00 -22.56
C ARG A 225 67.87 45.40 -23.48
N PRO A 226 68.18 46.75 -23.62
CA PRO A 226 69.32 47.21 -24.40
C PRO A 226 70.62 46.70 -23.78
N PRO A 227 71.70 46.48 -24.58
CA PRO A 227 72.98 46.06 -24.08
C PRO A 227 73.54 47.10 -23.09
N GLN A 228 73.89 46.66 -21.88
CA GLN A 228 74.57 47.54 -20.90
C GLN A 228 75.83 48.08 -21.54
N GLN A 229 75.94 49.40 -21.69
CA GLN A 229 77.14 50.08 -22.08
C GLN A 229 78.23 49.84 -21.01
N ARG A 230 79.33 49.14 -21.41
CA ARG A 230 80.49 49.01 -20.55
C ARG A 230 81.10 50.41 -20.29
N PRO A 231 81.42 50.76 -19.05
CA PRO A 231 82.14 52.03 -18.76
C PRO A 231 83.47 52.03 -19.47
N ARG A 232 83.79 53.16 -20.21
CA ARG A 232 85.11 53.39 -20.82
C ARG A 232 86.18 53.57 -19.73
N PRO A 233 87.38 52.99 -19.82
CA PRO A 233 88.47 53.27 -18.91
C PRO A 233 88.91 54.71 -19.02
N ARG A 234 89.02 55.43 -17.90
CA ARG A 234 89.65 56.75 -17.84
C ARG A 234 91.17 56.55 -18.01
N LYS A 235 91.79 57.37 -18.94
CA LYS A 235 93.23 57.65 -18.96
C LYS A 235 93.58 58.62 -17.86
#